data_1c3dff39e5ff43c403ea350a87bebc7c
#
_entry.id   1c3dff39e5ff43c403ea350a87bebc7c
#
_cell.length_a   1.000
_cell.length_b   1.000
_cell.length_c   1.000
_cell.angle_alpha   90.00
_cell.angle_beta   90.00
_cell.angle_gamma   90.00
#
_symmetry.space_group_name_H-M   'P 1'
#
loop_
_entity.id
_entity.type
_entity.pdbx_description
1 polymer ?
#
loop_
_entity_poly.entity_id
_entity_poly.type
_entity_poly.pdbx_seq_one_letter_code
_entity_poly.pdbx_strand_id
1 'polypeptide(L)'
;MSAATLRRLIVIGLIALWEILPRAGLIPTLFLPPLSSTLAAGWNDAGEYGHALAVTLYEVAISMAFACGGGILLGAVVGSLPRPRILIMPMVSSLYAVPLVILYPVFTVWLGIGSESKIAFASLYGFLPDRKSTRLNSSHVD
;
A
#
# COMPACT_ATOMS: atom_id res chain seq x y z
N MET A 1 -24.73 -21.32 -22.87
CA MET A 1 -23.37 -20.73 -22.83
C MET A 1 -22.72 -21.16 -21.53
N SER A 2 -21.46 -21.61 -21.57
CA SER A 2 -20.76 -21.92 -20.32
C SER A 2 -20.41 -20.63 -19.56
N ALA A 3 -20.31 -20.69 -18.23
CA ALA A 3 -19.89 -19.54 -17.42
C ALA A 3 -18.52 -19.00 -17.83
N ALA A 4 -17.63 -19.88 -18.32
CA ALA A 4 -16.34 -19.49 -18.84
C ALA A 4 -16.43 -18.66 -20.14
N THR A 5 -17.35 -19.03 -21.04
CA THR A 5 -17.57 -18.29 -22.29
C THR A 5 -18.14 -16.91 -22.01
N LEU A 6 -19.11 -16.81 -21.11
CA LEU A 6 -19.71 -15.53 -20.73
C LEU A 6 -18.65 -14.59 -20.12
N ARG A 7 -17.80 -15.09 -19.21
CA ARG A 7 -16.73 -14.32 -18.61
C ARG A 7 -15.72 -13.79 -19.65
N ARG A 8 -15.33 -14.64 -20.62
CA ARG A 8 -14.43 -14.21 -21.71
C ARG A 8 -15.06 -13.11 -22.57
N LEU A 9 -16.33 -13.25 -22.92
CA LEU A 9 -17.04 -12.25 -23.72
C LEU A 9 -17.14 -10.91 -22.99
N ILE A 10 -17.40 -10.91 -21.68
CA ILE A 10 -17.43 -9.70 -20.87
C ILE A 10 -16.05 -9.03 -20.87
N VAL A 11 -14.97 -9.77 -20.64
CA VAL A 11 -13.61 -9.22 -20.61
C VAL A 11 -13.25 -8.63 -21.98
N ILE A 12 -13.50 -9.35 -23.07
CA ILE A 12 -13.22 -8.86 -24.43
C ILE A 12 -14.07 -7.62 -24.72
N GLY A 13 -15.35 -7.60 -24.33
CA GLY A 13 -16.23 -6.46 -24.47
C GLY A 13 -15.73 -5.22 -23.72
N LEU A 14 -15.24 -5.38 -22.50
CA LEU A 14 -14.68 -4.28 -21.71
C LEU A 14 -13.38 -3.72 -22.33
N ILE A 15 -12.51 -4.60 -22.84
CA ILE A 15 -11.28 -4.21 -23.54
C ILE A 15 -11.62 -3.43 -24.82
N ALA A 16 -12.56 -3.93 -25.61
CA ALA A 16 -13.01 -3.27 -26.83
C ALA A 16 -13.65 -1.92 -26.53
N LEU A 17 -14.48 -1.85 -25.49
CA LEU A 17 -15.11 -0.62 -25.05
C LEU A 17 -14.06 0.44 -24.63
N TRP A 18 -13.05 0.02 -23.87
CA TRP A 18 -11.94 0.90 -23.48
C TRP A 18 -11.19 1.48 -24.70
N GLU A 19 -10.96 0.68 -25.72
CA GLU A 19 -10.30 1.15 -26.95
C GLU A 19 -11.20 2.08 -27.78
N ILE A 20 -12.50 1.75 -27.90
CA ILE A 20 -13.43 2.45 -28.81
C ILE A 20 -13.92 3.78 -28.24
N LEU A 21 -14.27 3.85 -26.95
CA LEU A 21 -14.88 5.05 -26.35
C LEU A 21 -14.03 6.33 -26.51
N PRO A 22 -12.72 6.32 -26.22
CA PRO A 22 -11.89 7.51 -26.41
C PRO A 22 -11.63 7.80 -27.88
N ARG A 23 -11.50 6.77 -28.74
CA ARG A 23 -11.31 6.97 -30.18
C ARG A 23 -12.56 7.53 -30.87
N ALA A 24 -13.74 7.21 -30.39
CA ALA A 24 -15.00 7.76 -30.88
C ALA A 24 -15.26 9.19 -30.36
N GLY A 25 -14.37 9.75 -29.51
CA GLY A 25 -14.55 11.07 -28.92
C GLY A 25 -15.62 11.16 -27.84
N LEU A 26 -16.15 10.00 -27.39
CA LEU A 26 -17.17 9.94 -26.34
C LEU A 26 -16.61 10.25 -24.97
N ILE A 27 -15.32 9.95 -24.77
CA ILE A 27 -14.57 10.29 -23.55
C ILE A 27 -13.29 11.03 -24.01
N PRO A 28 -12.99 12.22 -23.46
CA PRO A 28 -11.74 12.90 -23.76
C PRO A 28 -10.52 12.02 -23.42
N THR A 29 -9.56 11.96 -24.33
CA THR A 29 -8.32 11.15 -24.17
C THR A 29 -7.47 11.56 -22.96
N LEU A 30 -7.72 12.78 -22.43
CA LEU A 30 -7.10 13.25 -21.19
C LEU A 30 -7.56 12.43 -19.96
N PHE A 31 -8.81 11.98 -19.92
CA PHE A 31 -9.35 11.20 -18.81
C PHE A 31 -9.18 9.70 -19.04
N LEU A 32 -9.33 9.25 -20.28
CA LEU A 32 -9.20 7.85 -20.65
C LEU A 32 -8.47 7.74 -22.01
N PRO A 33 -7.14 7.56 -22.03
CA PRO A 33 -6.44 7.28 -23.26
C PRO A 33 -6.81 5.90 -23.80
N PRO A 34 -6.80 5.68 -25.15
CA PRO A 34 -7.00 4.35 -25.73
C PRO A 34 -6.02 3.31 -25.15
N LEU A 35 -6.47 2.08 -24.97
CA LEU A 35 -5.65 1.01 -24.42
C LEU A 35 -4.36 0.80 -25.22
N SER A 36 -4.45 0.83 -26.56
CA SER A 36 -3.29 0.70 -27.45
C SER A 36 -2.24 1.80 -27.22
N SER A 37 -2.68 3.06 -27.02
CA SER A 37 -1.80 4.19 -26.72
C SER A 37 -1.16 4.05 -25.34
N THR A 38 -1.91 3.56 -24.35
CA THR A 38 -1.41 3.29 -23.00
C THR A 38 -0.34 2.20 -23.01
N LEU A 39 -0.57 1.12 -23.75
CA LEU A 39 0.42 0.04 -23.89
C LEU A 39 1.67 0.51 -24.64
N ALA A 40 1.50 1.31 -25.70
CA ALA A 40 2.63 1.88 -26.44
C ALA A 40 3.47 2.82 -25.56
N ALA A 41 2.84 3.69 -24.77
CA ALA A 41 3.54 4.54 -23.82
C ALA A 41 4.29 3.71 -22.77
N GLY A 42 3.64 2.69 -22.19
CA GLY A 42 4.29 1.77 -21.25
C GLY A 42 5.51 1.06 -21.83
N TRP A 43 5.48 0.72 -23.12
CA TRP A 43 6.62 0.12 -23.79
C TRP A 43 7.75 1.12 -24.09
N ASN A 44 7.40 2.29 -24.59
CA ASN A 44 8.37 3.33 -24.90
C ASN A 44 9.10 3.83 -23.66
N ASP A 45 8.40 3.95 -22.56
CA ASP A 45 8.91 4.47 -21.28
C ASP A 45 9.30 3.35 -20.30
N ALA A 46 9.48 2.11 -20.80
CA ALA A 46 9.76 0.93 -19.97
C ALA A 46 10.99 1.12 -19.06
N GLY A 47 12.00 1.87 -19.52
CA GLY A 47 13.18 2.19 -18.70
C GLY A 47 12.84 3.07 -17.50
N GLU A 48 12.01 4.08 -17.68
CA GLU A 48 11.56 4.97 -16.62
C GLU A 48 10.67 4.22 -15.60
N TYR A 49 9.72 3.42 -16.10
CA TYR A 49 8.90 2.56 -15.23
C TYR A 49 9.74 1.53 -14.48
N GLY A 50 10.75 0.95 -15.12
CA GLY A 50 11.68 0.02 -14.49
C GLY A 50 12.46 0.67 -13.34
N HIS A 51 12.95 1.89 -13.57
CA HIS A 51 13.62 2.67 -12.54
C HIS A 51 12.67 3.03 -11.38
N ALA A 52 11.48 3.52 -11.69
CA ALA A 52 10.47 3.86 -10.68
C ALA A 52 10.06 2.62 -9.84
N LEU A 53 9.93 1.46 -10.50
CA LEU A 53 9.65 0.18 -9.82
C LEU A 53 10.81 -0.21 -8.88
N ALA A 54 12.05 -0.10 -9.34
CA ALA A 54 13.23 -0.40 -8.51
C ALA A 54 13.30 0.49 -7.28
N VAL A 55 13.04 1.80 -7.43
CA VAL A 55 12.98 2.73 -6.29
C VAL A 55 11.86 2.34 -5.32
N THR A 56 10.68 2.02 -5.83
CA THR A 56 9.55 1.59 -4.99
C THR A 56 9.85 0.31 -4.24
N LEU A 57 10.46 -0.69 -4.90
CA LEU A 57 10.87 -1.93 -4.26
C LEU A 57 11.93 -1.71 -3.17
N TYR A 58 12.88 -0.83 -3.43
CA TYR A 58 13.87 -0.42 -2.43
C TYR A 58 13.20 0.23 -1.22
N GLU A 59 12.31 1.22 -1.43
CA GLU A 59 11.55 1.89 -0.36
C GLU A 59 10.76 0.89 0.48
N VAL A 60 10.07 -0.05 -0.15
CA VAL A 60 9.29 -1.10 0.52
C VAL A 60 10.19 -2.05 1.30
N ALA A 61 11.29 -2.51 0.72
CA ALA A 61 12.22 -3.43 1.39
C ALA A 61 12.83 -2.82 2.67
N ILE A 62 13.27 -1.57 2.58
CA ILE A 62 13.83 -0.85 3.72
C ILE A 62 12.75 -0.59 4.79
N SER A 63 11.57 -0.12 4.38
CA SER A 63 10.46 0.11 5.30
C SER A 63 10.06 -1.17 6.04
N MET A 64 10.00 -2.29 5.33
CA MET A 64 9.70 -3.60 5.89
C MET A 64 10.77 -4.07 6.88
N ALA A 65 12.05 -3.86 6.56
CA ALA A 65 13.16 -4.20 7.46
C ALA A 65 13.07 -3.41 8.78
N PHE A 66 12.81 -2.11 8.72
CA PHE A 66 12.63 -1.27 9.91
C PHE A 66 11.35 -1.63 10.69
N ALA A 67 10.23 -1.83 10.01
CA ALA A 67 8.97 -2.20 10.64
C ALA A 67 9.05 -3.56 11.35
N CYS A 68 9.57 -4.58 10.66
CA CYS A 68 9.72 -5.92 11.22
C CYS A 68 10.80 -5.96 12.31
N GLY A 69 11.97 -5.38 12.04
CA GLY A 69 13.07 -5.35 13.01
C GLY A 69 12.69 -4.60 14.29
N GLY A 70 12.13 -3.40 14.13
CA GLY A 70 11.63 -2.60 15.26
C GLY A 70 10.48 -3.28 15.98
N GLY A 71 9.52 -3.87 15.24
CA GLY A 71 8.39 -4.60 15.80
C GLY A 71 8.80 -5.80 16.64
N ILE A 72 9.76 -6.60 16.15
CA ILE A 72 10.30 -7.76 16.87
C ILE A 72 11.04 -7.31 18.15
N LEU A 73 11.92 -6.31 18.02
CA LEU A 73 12.71 -5.81 19.16
C LEU A 73 11.82 -5.25 20.27
N LEU A 74 10.90 -4.33 19.92
CA LEU A 74 10.00 -3.74 20.90
C LEU A 74 8.98 -4.77 21.43
N GLY A 75 8.49 -5.66 20.57
CA GLY A 75 7.62 -6.76 20.97
C GLY A 75 8.29 -7.69 21.97
N ALA A 76 9.56 -8.02 21.77
CA ALA A 76 10.33 -8.83 22.70
C ALA A 76 10.56 -8.11 24.05
N VAL A 77 10.94 -6.82 24.00
CA VAL A 77 11.15 -6.01 25.23
C VAL A 77 9.86 -5.83 26.01
N VAL A 78 8.77 -5.43 25.35
CA VAL A 78 7.46 -5.21 26.00
C VAL A 78 6.85 -6.54 26.48
N GLY A 79 7.05 -7.62 25.68
CA GLY A 79 6.53 -8.94 26.01
C GLY A 79 7.25 -9.61 27.19
N SER A 80 8.54 -9.32 27.38
CA SER A 80 9.32 -9.87 28.49
C SER A 80 9.09 -9.19 29.86
N LEU A 81 8.48 -7.99 29.85
CA LEU A 81 8.31 -7.17 31.05
C LEU A 81 6.82 -6.92 31.33
N PRO A 82 6.24 -7.47 32.45
CA PRO A 82 4.81 -7.34 32.72
C PRO A 82 4.37 -5.90 33.05
N ARG A 83 5.21 -5.09 33.69
CA ARG A 83 4.88 -3.71 34.08
C ARG A 83 4.87 -2.73 32.91
N PRO A 84 5.84 -2.66 31.98
CA PRO A 84 5.80 -1.80 30.80
C PRO A 84 4.61 -2.10 29.88
N ARG A 85 4.18 -3.35 29.77
CA ARG A 85 3.04 -3.75 28.94
C ARG A 85 1.75 -3.01 29.30
N ILE A 86 1.47 -2.84 30.60
CA ILE A 86 0.26 -2.17 31.08
C ILE A 86 0.25 -0.67 30.71
N LEU A 87 1.42 -0.03 30.65
CA LEU A 87 1.55 1.38 30.30
C LEU A 87 1.63 1.61 28.77
N ILE A 88 2.38 0.76 28.08
CA ILE A 88 2.65 0.93 26.63
C ILE A 88 1.44 0.55 25.77
N MET A 89 0.67 -0.49 26.15
CA MET A 89 -0.48 -0.93 25.36
C MET A 89 -1.58 0.14 25.18
N PRO A 90 -1.99 0.91 26.22
CA PRO A 90 -2.93 2.02 26.03
C PRO A 90 -2.36 3.13 25.14
N MET A 91 -1.06 3.44 25.28
CA MET A 91 -0.41 4.48 24.47
C MET A 91 -0.36 4.08 22.98
N VAL A 92 0.05 2.86 22.67
CA VAL A 92 0.01 2.32 21.31
C VAL A 92 -1.42 2.30 20.79
N SER A 93 -2.40 1.94 21.62
CA SER A 93 -3.81 1.93 21.24
C SER A 93 -4.37 3.32 20.93
N SER A 94 -3.92 4.38 21.62
CA SER A 94 -4.33 5.76 21.35
C SER A 94 -3.75 6.31 20.04
N LEU A 95 -2.56 5.86 19.63
CA LEU A 95 -1.96 6.21 18.35
C LEU A 95 -2.84 5.78 17.15
N TYR A 96 -3.61 4.69 17.30
CA TYR A 96 -4.56 4.26 16.26
C TYR A 96 -5.80 5.15 16.14
N ALA A 97 -6.11 5.95 17.16
CA ALA A 97 -7.23 6.88 17.09
C ALA A 97 -6.92 8.09 16.20
N VAL A 98 -5.65 8.38 15.97
CA VAL A 98 -5.20 9.43 15.06
C VAL A 98 -5.06 8.82 13.65
N PRO A 99 -5.69 9.39 12.62
CA PRO A 99 -5.44 8.98 11.24
C PRO A 99 -3.95 9.19 10.90
N LEU A 100 -3.15 8.11 10.91
CA LEU A 100 -1.69 8.19 10.71
C LEU A 100 -1.32 8.89 9.38
N VAL A 101 -2.21 8.85 8.39
CA VAL A 101 -2.03 9.57 7.11
C VAL A 101 -1.77 11.06 7.31
N ILE A 102 -2.31 11.68 8.37
CA ILE A 102 -2.06 13.09 8.70
C ILE A 102 -0.58 13.34 9.05
N LEU A 103 0.14 12.32 9.49
CA LEU A 103 1.56 12.45 9.82
C LEU A 103 2.46 12.50 8.57
N TYR A 104 1.99 12.04 7.41
CA TYR A 104 2.81 12.05 6.19
C TYR A 104 3.33 13.45 5.82
N PRO A 105 2.51 14.53 5.81
CA PRO A 105 3.00 15.89 5.61
C PRO A 105 4.08 16.31 6.62
N VAL A 106 3.99 15.87 7.88
CA VAL A 106 5.01 16.17 8.90
C VAL A 106 6.35 15.53 8.54
N PHE A 107 6.33 14.27 8.10
CA PHE A 107 7.54 13.60 7.63
C PHE A 107 8.13 14.27 6.39
N THR A 108 7.30 14.75 5.46
CA THR A 108 7.79 15.47 4.26
C THR A 108 8.41 16.82 4.60
N VAL A 109 7.92 17.50 5.63
CA VAL A 109 8.51 18.76 6.11
C VAL A 109 9.87 18.52 6.79
N TRP A 110 10.01 17.44 7.56
CA TRP A 110 11.26 17.14 8.30
C TRP A 110 12.33 16.47 7.44
N LEU A 111 11.94 15.53 6.58
CA LEU A 111 12.86 14.68 5.83
C LEU A 111 12.94 15.04 4.34
N GLY A 112 12.11 16.01 3.90
CA GLY A 112 12.01 16.37 2.50
C GLY A 112 11.00 15.51 1.72
N ILE A 113 10.75 15.93 0.48
CA ILE A 113 9.88 15.22 -0.45
C ILE A 113 10.74 14.17 -1.18
N GLY A 114 10.80 12.95 -0.66
CA GLY A 114 11.64 11.90 -1.24
C GLY A 114 11.40 10.53 -0.63
N SER A 115 12.32 9.60 -0.91
CA SER A 115 12.28 8.22 -0.40
C SER A 115 12.37 8.16 1.13
N GLU A 116 13.11 9.07 1.75
CA GLU A 116 13.32 9.11 3.21
C GLU A 116 12.01 9.30 3.98
N SER A 117 11.18 10.28 3.57
CA SER A 117 9.88 10.53 4.20
C SER A 117 8.91 9.36 4.01
N LYS A 118 8.93 8.72 2.83
CA LYS A 118 8.10 7.54 2.55
C LYS A 118 8.54 6.34 3.37
N ILE A 119 9.84 6.07 3.45
CA ILE A 119 10.41 4.97 4.24
C ILE A 119 10.09 5.18 5.71
N ALA A 120 10.32 6.37 6.26
CA ALA A 120 10.06 6.67 7.66
C ALA A 120 8.57 6.51 8.00
N PHE A 121 7.68 7.04 7.16
CA PHE A 121 6.24 6.91 7.34
C PHE A 121 5.77 5.46 7.22
N ALA A 122 6.19 4.74 6.18
CA ALA A 122 5.82 3.34 5.96
C ALA A 122 6.36 2.42 7.07
N SER A 123 7.57 2.69 7.57
CA SER A 123 8.16 1.98 8.71
C SER A 123 7.32 2.17 9.98
N LEU A 124 6.93 3.40 10.28
CA LEU A 124 6.07 3.71 11.43
C LEU A 124 4.70 3.03 11.29
N TYR A 125 4.10 3.11 10.11
CA TYR A 125 2.80 2.50 9.84
C TYR A 125 2.83 0.98 9.95
N GLY A 126 3.86 0.34 9.39
CA GLY A 126 4.04 -1.11 9.44
C GLY A 126 4.44 -1.65 10.81
N PHE A 127 5.03 -0.79 11.66
CA PHE A 127 5.39 -1.10 13.04
C PHE A 127 4.16 -1.25 13.96
N LEU A 128 3.05 -0.57 13.66
CA LEU A 128 1.86 -0.61 14.47
C LEU A 128 1.06 -1.89 14.20
N PRO A 129 0.85 -2.78 15.21
CA PRO A 129 0.16 -4.05 15.01
C PRO A 129 -1.33 -3.84 14.68
N ASP A 130 -1.83 -4.51 13.65
CA ASP A 130 -3.24 -4.45 13.27
C ASP A 130 -4.11 -5.16 14.33
N ARG A 131 -5.07 -4.43 14.91
CA ARG A 131 -6.00 -4.95 15.94
C ARG A 131 -6.89 -6.08 15.45
N LYS A 132 -7.08 -6.24 14.14
CA LYS A 132 -7.97 -7.29 13.60
C LYS A 132 -7.43 -8.69 13.80
N SER A 133 -6.12 -8.89 13.79
CA SER A 133 -5.51 -10.21 13.97
C SER A 133 -5.60 -10.75 15.41
N THR A 134 -5.73 -9.86 16.41
CA THR A 134 -5.76 -10.26 17.83
C THR A 134 -7.14 -10.74 18.28
N ARG A 135 -8.23 -10.37 17.60
CA ARG A 135 -9.60 -10.79 17.97
C ARG A 135 -9.99 -12.18 17.48
N LEU A 136 -9.35 -12.68 16.42
CA LEU A 136 -9.68 -14.01 15.89
C LEU A 136 -9.13 -15.16 16.73
N ASN A 137 -8.19 -14.90 17.66
CA ASN A 137 -7.57 -15.94 18.49
C ASN A 137 -8.21 -16.08 19.88
N SER A 138 -9.14 -15.19 20.26
CA SER A 138 -9.81 -15.28 21.57
C SER A 138 -11.17 -15.98 21.53
N SER A 139 -11.70 -16.34 20.36
CA SER A 139 -12.99 -17.01 20.21
C SER A 139 -12.93 -18.55 20.14
N HIS A 140 -11.75 -19.13 20.35
CA HIS A 140 -11.56 -20.58 20.34
C HIS A 140 -11.10 -21.17 21.70
N VAL A 141 -11.28 -20.44 22.79
CA VAL A 141 -10.93 -20.91 24.14
C VAL A 141 -12.13 -20.73 25.07
N ASP A 142 -13.27 -21.32 24.69
CA ASP A 142 -14.39 -21.61 25.60
C ASP A 142 -14.97 -22.97 25.26
#